data_4aeba9786d678bc60a4dabda9e61857f
#
_entry.id   4aeba9786d678bc60a4dabda9e61857f
#
_cell.length_a   1.000
_cell.length_b   1.000
_cell.length_c   1.000
_cell.angle_alpha   90.00
_cell.angle_beta   90.00
_cell.angle_gamma   90.00
#
_symmetry.space_group_name_H-M   'P 1'
#
loop_
_entity.id
_entity.type
_entity.pdbx_description
1 polymer ?
#
loop_
_entity_poly.entity_id
_entity_poly.type
_entity_poly.pdbx_seq_one_letter_code
_entity_poly.pdbx_strand_id
1 'polypeptide(L)'
;MPSAPSMLVVLVSNLLTQSIGYFAVVGAIYAVVWWWGRERFRLARIPAPQRVNFAQIRREMGHTLVTLLAGGFSAGAVIGLDAAGLARLDHGAVAPLVVLGWIVAGLAFNDLWFYSWHRLLHHPSLFRHVHAVHHRSIDVNPFTSYSFHAVEAVLFGSWIVPAVVWLPVPMMALGVLQVLGLLNNVMAHLGYEFLPRWILRVPVLRWTNTATFHSLHHTRSRGNFGLHSRLWDRLFGTEIPDYEEVFVRRGAEAGSTSGTVTL
;
A
#
# COMPACT_ATOMS: atom_id res chain seq x y z
N MET A 1 11.18 -40.83 -1.61
CA MET A 1 11.16 -39.34 -1.66
C MET A 1 9.73 -38.89 -1.37
N PRO A 2 9.47 -37.92 -0.51
CA PRO A 2 8.11 -37.41 -0.31
C PRO A 2 7.59 -36.86 -1.65
N SER A 3 6.35 -37.17 -1.98
CA SER A 3 5.69 -36.65 -3.18
C SER A 3 5.59 -35.12 -3.09
N ALA A 4 5.80 -34.42 -4.21
CA ALA A 4 5.59 -32.96 -4.27
C ALA A 4 4.16 -32.64 -3.80
N PRO A 5 3.97 -31.56 -3.02
CA PRO A 5 2.63 -31.16 -2.56
C PRO A 5 1.73 -30.82 -3.77
N SER A 6 0.46 -31.15 -3.68
CA SER A 6 -0.48 -30.78 -4.74
C SER A 6 -0.56 -29.24 -4.87
N MET A 7 -0.84 -28.77 -6.10
CA MET A 7 -1.03 -27.32 -6.37
C MET A 7 -2.04 -26.70 -5.41
N LEU A 8 -3.11 -27.40 -5.07
CA LEU A 8 -4.10 -26.93 -4.11
C LEU A 8 -3.50 -26.68 -2.72
N VAL A 9 -2.66 -27.61 -2.23
CA VAL A 9 -1.98 -27.46 -0.93
C VAL A 9 -1.06 -26.22 -0.94
N VAL A 10 -0.31 -26.00 -2.02
CA VAL A 10 0.57 -24.83 -2.16
C VAL A 10 -0.25 -23.54 -2.16
N LEU A 11 -1.34 -23.47 -2.92
CA LEU A 11 -2.20 -22.29 -2.98
C LEU A 11 -2.87 -21.98 -1.64
N VAL A 12 -3.41 -23.00 -0.96
CA VAL A 12 -4.06 -22.84 0.35
C VAL A 12 -3.04 -22.40 1.39
N SER A 13 -1.86 -23.02 1.44
CA SER A 13 -0.79 -22.65 2.38
C SER A 13 -0.33 -21.22 2.15
N ASN A 14 -0.16 -20.80 0.89
CA ASN A 14 0.22 -19.43 0.54
C ASN A 14 -0.85 -18.43 1.00
N LEU A 15 -2.12 -18.69 0.71
CA LEU A 15 -3.23 -17.84 1.13
C LEU A 15 -3.32 -17.72 2.66
N LEU A 16 -3.20 -18.81 3.39
CA LEU A 16 -3.21 -18.80 4.85
C LEU A 16 -2.02 -18.01 5.41
N THR A 17 -0.82 -18.24 4.89
CA THR A 17 0.38 -17.52 5.33
C THR A 17 0.27 -16.02 5.09
N GLN A 18 -0.19 -15.61 3.91
CA GLN A 18 -0.40 -14.19 3.60
C GLN A 18 -1.49 -13.58 4.49
N SER A 19 -2.59 -14.30 4.72
CA SER A 19 -3.69 -13.81 5.56
C SER A 19 -3.25 -13.63 7.02
N ILE A 20 -2.60 -14.63 7.59
CA ILE A 20 -2.06 -14.59 8.96
C ILE A 20 -1.04 -13.46 9.08
N GLY A 21 -0.09 -13.39 8.14
CA GLY A 21 0.94 -12.34 8.11
C GLY A 21 0.33 -10.94 8.01
N TYR A 22 -0.63 -10.74 7.13
CA TYR A 22 -1.32 -9.46 7.00
C TYR A 22 -2.02 -9.05 8.31
N PHE A 23 -2.89 -9.89 8.86
CA PHE A 23 -3.64 -9.54 10.07
C PHE A 23 -2.75 -9.40 11.30
N ALA A 24 -1.66 -10.16 11.39
CA ALA A 24 -0.67 -10.01 12.47
C ALA A 24 0.04 -8.64 12.38
N VAL A 25 0.55 -8.27 11.20
CA VAL A 25 1.28 -7.00 11.01
C VAL A 25 0.33 -5.81 11.15
N VAL A 26 -0.79 -5.81 10.42
CA VAL A 26 -1.74 -4.69 10.42
C VAL A 26 -2.43 -4.54 11.76
N GLY A 27 -2.81 -5.66 12.39
CA GLY A 27 -3.39 -5.67 13.72
C GLY A 27 -2.43 -5.16 14.79
N ALA A 28 -1.15 -5.54 14.73
CA ALA A 28 -0.11 -5.02 15.63
C ALA A 28 0.10 -3.51 15.44
N ILE A 29 0.20 -3.03 14.19
CA ILE A 29 0.35 -1.61 13.89
C ILE A 29 -0.89 -0.83 14.38
N TYR A 30 -2.10 -1.35 14.13
CA TYR A 30 -3.32 -0.74 14.63
C TYR A 30 -3.35 -0.69 16.16
N ALA A 31 -3.02 -1.78 16.84
CA ALA A 31 -2.99 -1.84 18.30
C ALA A 31 -1.97 -0.86 18.90
N VAL A 32 -0.77 -0.77 18.30
CA VAL A 32 0.29 0.11 18.79
C VAL A 32 -0.03 1.58 18.51
N VAL A 33 -0.49 1.93 17.31
CA VAL A 33 -0.62 3.34 16.89
C VAL A 33 -2.01 3.90 17.23
N TRP A 34 -3.07 3.14 16.93
CA TRP A 34 -4.44 3.65 17.01
C TRP A 34 -5.12 3.40 18.35
N TRP A 35 -4.77 2.33 19.05
CA TRP A 35 -5.37 2.01 20.34
C TRP A 35 -4.49 2.44 21.51
N TRP A 36 -3.28 1.90 21.63
CA TRP A 36 -2.38 2.22 22.74
C TRP A 36 -1.69 3.59 22.59
N GLY A 37 -1.21 3.91 21.39
CA GLY A 37 -0.43 5.10 21.11
C GLY A 37 -1.24 6.37 20.79
N ARG A 38 -2.58 6.31 20.73
CA ARG A 38 -3.42 7.40 20.22
C ARG A 38 -3.17 8.75 20.90
N GLU A 39 -3.00 8.78 22.21
CA GLU A 39 -2.73 10.01 22.96
C GLU A 39 -1.26 10.46 22.79
N ARG A 40 -0.34 9.47 22.80
CA ARG A 40 1.10 9.73 22.59
C ARG A 40 1.39 10.32 21.22
N PHE A 41 0.65 9.88 20.20
CA PHE A 41 0.84 10.27 18.81
C PHE A 41 -0.19 11.29 18.31
N ARG A 42 -0.98 11.90 19.20
CA ARG A 42 -2.07 12.82 18.82
C ARG A 42 -1.64 13.95 17.89
N LEU A 43 -0.39 14.46 18.04
CA LEU A 43 0.18 15.52 17.21
C LEU A 43 0.59 15.03 15.81
N ALA A 44 0.80 13.74 15.63
CA ALA A 44 1.07 13.12 14.34
C ALA A 44 -0.22 12.71 13.58
N ARG A 45 -1.39 12.80 14.23
CA ARG A 45 -2.67 12.43 13.62
C ARG A 45 -3.00 13.36 12.46
N ILE A 46 -3.31 12.77 11.30
CA ILE A 46 -3.75 13.52 10.14
C ILE A 46 -5.26 13.82 10.31
N PRO A 47 -5.68 15.11 10.25
CA PRO A 47 -7.09 15.46 10.34
C PRO A 47 -7.90 14.88 9.16
N ALA A 48 -9.09 14.37 9.45
CA ALA A 48 -10.04 13.91 8.45
C ALA A 48 -11.46 14.37 8.80
N PRO A 49 -12.33 14.60 7.78
CA PRO A 49 -13.71 15.08 7.98
C PRO A 49 -14.60 14.12 8.78
N GLN A 50 -14.29 12.83 8.72
CA GLN A 50 -15.00 11.77 9.42
C GLN A 50 -14.02 11.04 10.33
N ARG A 51 -14.54 10.44 11.41
CA ARG A 51 -13.72 9.62 12.30
C ARG A 51 -13.95 8.14 12.03
N VAL A 52 -12.86 7.36 12.08
CA VAL A 52 -12.92 5.90 12.01
C VAL A 52 -13.84 5.37 13.11
N ASN A 53 -14.74 4.48 12.73
CA ASN A 53 -15.64 3.79 13.63
C ASN A 53 -15.61 2.28 13.41
N PHE A 54 -16.23 1.53 14.32
CA PHE A 54 -16.23 0.07 14.26
C PHE A 54 -16.87 -0.50 12.99
N ALA A 55 -17.91 0.16 12.47
CA ALA A 55 -18.57 -0.27 11.22
C ALA A 55 -17.64 -0.15 10.01
N GLN A 56 -16.81 0.92 9.97
CA GLN A 56 -15.78 1.08 8.96
C GLN A 56 -14.75 -0.05 9.05
N ILE A 57 -14.18 -0.30 10.23
CA ILE A 57 -13.15 -1.34 10.41
C ILE A 57 -13.71 -2.72 9.99
N ARG A 58 -14.91 -3.07 10.41
CA ARG A 58 -15.56 -4.34 10.03
C ARG A 58 -15.73 -4.45 8.51
N ARG A 59 -16.14 -3.39 7.84
CA ARG A 59 -16.26 -3.34 6.38
C ARG A 59 -14.90 -3.52 5.71
N GLU A 60 -13.88 -2.80 6.17
CA GLU A 60 -12.51 -2.89 5.65
C GLU A 60 -11.93 -4.30 5.81
N MET A 61 -12.10 -4.92 6.97
CA MET A 61 -11.69 -6.31 7.18
C MET A 61 -12.39 -7.29 6.22
N GLY A 62 -13.69 -7.08 5.93
CA GLY A 62 -14.42 -7.87 4.94
C GLY A 62 -13.83 -7.73 3.54
N HIS A 63 -13.54 -6.49 3.10
CA HIS A 63 -12.89 -6.24 1.80
C HIS A 63 -11.44 -6.73 1.77
N THR A 64 -10.73 -6.69 2.89
CA THR A 64 -9.39 -7.27 3.01
C THR A 64 -9.39 -8.77 2.70
N LEU A 65 -10.37 -9.53 3.18
CA LEU A 65 -10.49 -10.95 2.84
C LEU A 65 -10.69 -11.16 1.33
N VAL A 66 -11.50 -10.30 0.69
CA VAL A 66 -11.67 -10.32 -0.78
C VAL A 66 -10.34 -10.02 -1.48
N THR A 67 -9.58 -9.04 -0.99
CA THR A 67 -8.27 -8.68 -1.53
C THR A 67 -7.25 -9.82 -1.39
N LEU A 68 -7.21 -10.49 -0.25
CA LEU A 68 -6.32 -11.63 -0.02
C LEU A 68 -6.66 -12.81 -0.94
N LEU A 69 -7.95 -13.09 -1.17
CA LEU A 69 -8.39 -14.10 -2.13
C LEU A 69 -7.99 -13.72 -3.56
N ALA A 70 -8.17 -12.46 -3.96
CA ALA A 70 -7.76 -11.96 -5.27
C ALA A 70 -6.22 -11.99 -5.45
N GLY A 71 -5.47 -11.65 -4.40
CA GLY A 71 -4.01 -11.80 -4.35
C GLY A 71 -3.56 -13.26 -4.47
N GLY A 72 -4.29 -14.17 -3.85
CA GLY A 72 -4.11 -15.61 -4.02
C GLY A 72 -4.25 -16.06 -5.49
N PHE A 73 -5.16 -15.45 -6.23
CA PHE A 73 -5.30 -15.69 -7.68
C PHE A 73 -4.05 -15.25 -8.45
N SER A 74 -3.52 -14.07 -8.18
CA SER A 74 -2.27 -13.58 -8.81
C SER A 74 -1.08 -14.46 -8.47
N ALA A 75 -0.94 -14.88 -7.21
CA ALA A 75 0.09 -15.82 -6.78
C ALA A 75 -0.08 -17.19 -7.46
N GLY A 76 -1.32 -17.67 -7.58
CA GLY A 76 -1.65 -18.91 -8.30
C GLY A 76 -1.26 -18.86 -9.77
N ALA A 77 -1.48 -17.71 -10.42
CA ALA A 77 -1.04 -17.51 -11.80
C ALA A 77 0.49 -17.61 -11.94
N VAL A 78 1.25 -17.00 -11.04
CA VAL A 78 2.72 -17.07 -11.03
C VAL A 78 3.19 -18.51 -10.79
N ILE A 79 2.62 -19.21 -9.81
CA ILE A 79 2.95 -20.60 -9.51
C ILE A 79 2.61 -21.51 -10.70
N GLY A 80 1.45 -21.30 -11.35
CA GLY A 80 1.05 -22.04 -12.54
C GLY A 80 1.98 -21.81 -13.74
N LEU A 81 2.39 -20.57 -13.96
CA LEU A 81 3.36 -20.21 -15.00
C LEU A 81 4.73 -20.84 -14.75
N ASP A 82 5.18 -20.84 -13.50
CA ASP A 82 6.45 -21.47 -13.10
C ASP A 82 6.41 -22.98 -13.32
N ALA A 83 5.35 -23.65 -12.86
CA ALA A 83 5.14 -25.09 -13.07
C ALA A 83 5.05 -25.48 -14.56
N ALA A 84 4.54 -24.57 -15.42
CA ALA A 84 4.47 -24.75 -16.86
C ALA A 84 5.79 -24.42 -17.59
N GLY A 85 6.83 -23.95 -16.88
CA GLY A 85 8.09 -23.50 -17.48
C GLY A 85 7.97 -22.18 -18.26
N LEU A 86 6.90 -21.42 -18.04
CA LEU A 86 6.63 -20.14 -18.71
C LEU A 86 7.09 -18.92 -17.87
N ALA A 87 7.33 -19.11 -16.57
CA ALA A 87 7.94 -18.09 -15.74
C ALA A 87 9.46 -18.26 -15.71
N ARG A 88 10.17 -17.14 -15.55
CA ARG A 88 11.63 -17.08 -15.41
C ARG A 88 12.00 -16.77 -13.97
N LEU A 89 11.55 -17.64 -13.04
CA LEU A 89 11.90 -17.50 -11.64
C LEU A 89 13.28 -18.12 -11.37
N ASP A 90 14.16 -17.35 -10.73
CA ASP A 90 15.45 -17.87 -10.26
C ASP A 90 15.32 -18.32 -8.80
N HIS A 91 15.32 -19.63 -8.61
CA HIS A 91 15.24 -20.30 -7.33
C HIS A 91 16.62 -20.52 -6.67
N GLY A 92 17.70 -20.17 -7.38
CA GLY A 92 19.08 -20.36 -6.94
C GLY A 92 19.59 -19.26 -6.02
N ALA A 93 20.85 -19.43 -5.60
CA ALA A 93 21.56 -18.39 -4.88
C ALA A 93 22.01 -17.29 -5.85
N VAL A 94 21.48 -16.10 -5.68
CA VAL A 94 21.77 -14.92 -6.50
C VAL A 94 22.63 -13.93 -5.70
N ALA A 95 23.61 -13.32 -6.37
CA ALA A 95 24.48 -12.33 -5.73
C ALA A 95 23.66 -11.17 -5.10
N PRO A 96 23.96 -10.72 -3.88
CA PRO A 96 23.17 -9.69 -3.17
C PRO A 96 22.97 -8.41 -3.96
N LEU A 97 23.97 -7.98 -4.72
CA LEU A 97 23.88 -6.78 -5.56
C LEU A 97 22.84 -6.93 -6.70
N VAL A 98 22.74 -8.14 -7.27
CA VAL A 98 21.72 -8.45 -8.29
C VAL A 98 20.33 -8.45 -7.66
N VAL A 99 20.17 -9.04 -6.47
CA VAL A 99 18.91 -9.00 -5.72
C VAL A 99 18.51 -7.55 -5.41
N LEU A 100 19.45 -6.71 -4.96
CA LEU A 100 19.21 -5.29 -4.72
C LEU A 100 18.77 -4.55 -6.00
N GLY A 101 19.44 -4.81 -7.13
CA GLY A 101 19.06 -4.26 -8.43
C GLY A 101 17.61 -4.63 -8.80
N TRP A 102 17.23 -5.88 -8.56
CA TRP A 102 15.87 -6.36 -8.79
C TRP A 102 14.84 -5.72 -7.85
N ILE A 103 15.19 -5.47 -6.59
CA ILE A 103 14.32 -4.77 -5.64
C ILE A 103 14.06 -3.34 -6.14
N VAL A 104 15.12 -2.60 -6.51
CA VAL A 104 14.99 -1.22 -6.99
C VAL A 104 14.16 -1.15 -8.28
N ALA A 105 14.47 -2.01 -9.27
CA ALA A 105 13.73 -2.07 -10.53
C ALA A 105 12.28 -2.50 -10.32
N GLY A 106 12.05 -3.48 -9.44
CA GLY A 106 10.72 -3.97 -9.09
C GLY A 106 9.87 -2.90 -8.40
N LEU A 107 10.44 -2.13 -7.47
CA LEU A 107 9.74 -1.01 -6.84
C LEU A 107 9.37 0.06 -7.88
N ALA A 108 10.29 0.43 -8.77
CA ALA A 108 10.02 1.43 -9.81
C ALA A 108 8.95 0.96 -10.80
N PHE A 109 8.99 -0.31 -11.21
CA PHE A 109 7.99 -0.88 -12.11
C PHE A 109 6.62 -1.01 -11.44
N ASN A 110 6.58 -1.50 -10.20
CA ASN A 110 5.34 -1.60 -9.42
C ASN A 110 4.71 -0.22 -9.16
N ASP A 111 5.53 0.80 -8.88
CA ASP A 111 5.06 2.18 -8.68
C ASP A 111 4.40 2.75 -9.94
N LEU A 112 5.04 2.57 -11.12
CA LEU A 112 4.46 2.97 -12.41
C LEU A 112 3.18 2.19 -12.72
N TRP A 113 3.18 0.87 -12.50
CA TRP A 113 2.03 0.01 -12.71
C TRP A 113 0.85 0.44 -11.85
N PHE A 114 1.09 0.61 -10.56
CA PHE A 114 0.09 1.06 -9.61
C PHE A 114 -0.45 2.44 -9.98
N TYR A 115 0.43 3.43 -10.22
CA TYR A 115 0.03 4.77 -10.64
C TYR A 115 -0.89 4.73 -11.86
N SER A 116 -0.55 3.94 -12.86
CA SER A 116 -1.29 3.84 -14.13
C SER A 116 -2.71 3.31 -13.90
N TRP A 117 -2.84 2.20 -13.18
CA TRP A 117 -4.14 1.62 -12.85
C TRP A 117 -4.92 2.50 -11.88
N HIS A 118 -4.29 3.06 -10.87
CA HIS A 118 -4.93 3.90 -9.87
C HIS A 118 -5.54 5.15 -10.52
N ARG A 119 -4.76 5.82 -11.37
CA ARG A 119 -5.26 6.96 -12.16
C ARG A 119 -6.43 6.56 -13.06
N LEU A 120 -6.35 5.41 -13.73
CA LEU A 120 -7.43 4.90 -14.58
C LEU A 120 -8.68 4.57 -13.77
N LEU A 121 -8.55 3.97 -12.60
CA LEU A 121 -9.64 3.64 -11.70
C LEU A 121 -10.36 4.90 -11.16
N HIS A 122 -9.73 6.07 -11.20
CA HIS A 122 -10.36 7.36 -10.92
C HIS A 122 -11.19 7.91 -12.09
N HIS A 123 -11.20 7.26 -13.27
CA HIS A 123 -12.17 7.62 -14.31
C HIS A 123 -13.59 7.37 -13.80
N PRO A 124 -14.55 8.30 -13.99
CA PRO A 124 -15.88 8.25 -13.37
C PRO A 124 -16.63 6.92 -13.55
N SER A 125 -16.50 6.29 -14.73
CA SER A 125 -17.16 5.00 -15.02
C SER A 125 -16.57 3.82 -14.21
N LEU A 126 -15.27 3.84 -13.91
CA LEU A 126 -14.61 2.80 -13.13
C LEU A 126 -14.67 3.11 -11.62
N PHE A 127 -14.50 4.37 -11.26
CA PHE A 127 -14.52 4.81 -9.87
C PHE A 127 -15.76 4.33 -9.14
N ARG A 128 -16.95 4.66 -9.66
CA ARG A 128 -18.24 4.34 -9.00
C ARG A 128 -18.48 2.85 -8.78
N HIS A 129 -17.92 1.98 -9.62
CA HIS A 129 -18.18 0.54 -9.57
C HIS A 129 -17.07 -0.24 -8.87
N VAL A 130 -15.83 0.23 -8.90
CA VAL A 130 -14.66 -0.47 -8.41
C VAL A 130 -14.00 0.30 -7.28
N HIS A 131 -13.40 1.44 -7.57
CA HIS A 131 -12.51 2.14 -6.65
C HIS A 131 -13.23 2.90 -5.51
N ALA A 132 -14.50 3.23 -5.70
CA ALA A 132 -15.33 3.80 -4.64
C ALA A 132 -15.45 2.89 -3.40
N VAL A 133 -15.22 1.58 -3.53
CA VAL A 133 -15.14 0.66 -2.39
C VAL A 133 -14.04 1.08 -1.43
N HIS A 134 -12.86 1.36 -1.98
CA HIS A 134 -11.68 1.83 -1.23
C HIS A 134 -11.88 3.25 -0.67
N HIS A 135 -12.38 4.16 -1.48
CA HIS A 135 -12.63 5.57 -1.12
C HIS A 135 -13.80 5.81 -0.15
N ARG A 136 -14.57 4.77 0.21
CA ARG A 136 -15.50 4.87 1.35
C ARG A 136 -14.78 5.14 2.68
N SER A 137 -13.50 4.86 2.75
CA SER A 137 -12.64 5.13 3.90
C SER A 137 -11.97 6.48 3.74
N ILE A 138 -12.68 7.55 4.10
CA ILE A 138 -12.17 8.93 4.02
C ILE A 138 -11.12 9.18 5.11
N ASP A 139 -11.39 8.76 6.34
CA ASP A 139 -10.39 8.69 7.41
C ASP A 139 -9.73 7.33 7.38
N VAL A 140 -8.51 7.29 6.85
CA VAL A 140 -7.77 6.05 6.64
C VAL A 140 -7.15 5.53 7.92
N ASN A 141 -7.04 4.21 8.00
CA ASN A 141 -6.40 3.48 9.09
C ASN A 141 -5.68 2.24 8.54
N PRO A 142 -4.85 1.53 9.29
CA PRO A 142 -4.09 0.39 8.77
C PRO A 142 -4.92 -0.66 8.02
N PHE A 143 -6.17 -0.92 8.41
CA PHE A 143 -7.04 -1.88 7.69
C PHE A 143 -7.55 -1.35 6.35
N THR A 144 -7.53 -0.03 6.13
CA THR A 144 -7.87 0.57 4.82
C THR A 144 -6.91 0.09 3.74
N SER A 145 -5.65 -0.22 4.07
CA SER A 145 -4.57 -0.56 3.14
C SER A 145 -4.92 -1.69 2.15
N TYR A 146 -5.72 -2.66 2.56
CA TYR A 146 -6.17 -3.79 1.71
C TYR A 146 -7.70 -3.84 1.53
N SER A 147 -8.41 -2.76 1.82
CA SER A 147 -9.86 -2.66 1.63
C SER A 147 -10.20 -2.34 0.17
N PHE A 148 -9.98 -3.29 -0.73
CA PHE A 148 -10.18 -3.14 -2.17
C PHE A 148 -11.39 -3.90 -2.70
N HIS A 149 -11.87 -3.51 -3.87
CA HIS A 149 -12.73 -4.33 -4.73
C HIS A 149 -11.87 -5.45 -5.37
N ALA A 150 -12.46 -6.63 -5.63
CA ALA A 150 -11.71 -7.77 -6.19
C ALA A 150 -10.98 -7.44 -7.50
N VAL A 151 -11.61 -6.70 -8.40
CA VAL A 151 -11.01 -6.27 -9.67
C VAL A 151 -9.80 -5.38 -9.41
N GLU A 152 -9.90 -4.43 -8.50
CA GLU A 152 -8.82 -3.52 -8.12
C GLU A 152 -7.64 -4.30 -7.53
N ALA A 153 -7.91 -5.25 -6.63
CA ALA A 153 -6.88 -6.09 -6.03
C ALA A 153 -6.12 -6.92 -7.08
N VAL A 154 -6.82 -7.49 -8.07
CA VAL A 154 -6.20 -8.21 -9.20
C VAL A 154 -5.35 -7.26 -10.05
N LEU A 155 -5.87 -6.09 -10.41
CA LEU A 155 -5.14 -5.11 -11.22
C LEU A 155 -3.85 -4.65 -10.53
N PHE A 156 -3.92 -4.32 -9.24
CA PHE A 156 -2.75 -3.89 -8.49
C PHE A 156 -1.75 -5.03 -8.26
N GLY A 157 -2.22 -6.27 -8.04
CA GLY A 157 -1.34 -7.43 -7.86
C GLY A 157 -0.73 -7.98 -9.16
N SER A 158 -1.31 -7.68 -10.31
CA SER A 158 -0.92 -8.31 -11.59
C SER A 158 0.41 -7.84 -12.18
N TRP A 159 1.05 -6.80 -11.64
CA TRP A 159 2.35 -6.30 -12.08
C TRP A 159 3.44 -7.38 -12.12
N ILE A 160 3.32 -8.38 -11.24
CA ILE A 160 4.30 -9.46 -11.12
C ILE A 160 4.28 -10.40 -12.31
N VAL A 161 3.11 -10.61 -12.95
CA VAL A 161 2.95 -11.58 -14.05
C VAL A 161 3.85 -11.22 -15.25
N PRO A 162 3.80 -10.00 -15.84
CA PRO A 162 4.72 -9.66 -16.91
C PRO A 162 6.19 -9.70 -16.46
N ALA A 163 6.49 -9.34 -15.21
CA ALA A 163 7.86 -9.39 -14.72
C ALA A 163 8.43 -10.82 -14.77
N VAL A 164 7.72 -11.81 -14.24
CA VAL A 164 8.21 -13.21 -14.19
C VAL A 164 8.20 -13.92 -15.55
N VAL A 165 7.34 -13.49 -16.48
CA VAL A 165 7.29 -14.08 -17.83
C VAL A 165 8.48 -13.61 -18.67
N TRP A 166 8.86 -12.35 -18.55
CA TRP A 166 9.87 -11.78 -19.46
C TRP A 166 11.27 -11.69 -18.86
N LEU A 167 11.38 -11.66 -17.54
CA LEU A 167 12.64 -11.36 -16.85
C LEU A 167 13.01 -12.48 -15.84
N PRO A 168 14.31 -12.79 -15.67
CA PRO A 168 14.79 -13.78 -14.70
C PRO A 168 14.75 -13.22 -13.28
N VAL A 169 13.58 -13.29 -12.63
CA VAL A 169 13.35 -12.65 -11.33
C VAL A 169 13.78 -13.56 -10.17
N PRO A 170 14.72 -13.12 -9.29
CA PRO A 170 15.09 -13.88 -8.11
C PRO A 170 13.92 -14.01 -7.12
N MET A 171 13.64 -15.21 -6.64
CA MET A 171 12.58 -15.46 -5.64
C MET A 171 12.78 -14.63 -4.37
N MET A 172 14.04 -14.44 -3.94
CA MET A 172 14.33 -13.58 -2.79
C MET A 172 13.90 -12.14 -3.01
N ALA A 173 14.11 -11.58 -4.22
CA ALA A 173 13.68 -10.23 -4.55
C ALA A 173 12.15 -10.09 -4.50
N LEU A 174 11.40 -11.09 -4.99
CA LEU A 174 9.94 -11.13 -4.89
C LEU A 174 9.46 -11.11 -3.44
N GLY A 175 10.04 -11.94 -2.57
CA GLY A 175 9.70 -11.97 -1.15
C GLY A 175 9.92 -10.62 -0.48
N VAL A 176 11.05 -9.97 -0.74
CA VAL A 176 11.35 -8.63 -0.21
C VAL A 176 10.38 -7.58 -0.76
N LEU A 177 10.11 -7.59 -2.06
CA LEU A 177 9.16 -6.66 -2.70
C LEU A 177 7.74 -6.80 -2.12
N GLN A 178 7.30 -8.02 -1.82
CA GLN A 178 6.00 -8.27 -1.17
C GLN A 178 5.94 -7.62 0.21
N VAL A 179 6.96 -7.79 1.03
CA VAL A 179 7.03 -7.19 2.38
C VAL A 179 7.09 -5.67 2.29
N LEU A 180 7.95 -5.13 1.43
CA LEU A 180 8.08 -3.68 1.25
C LEU A 180 6.77 -3.07 0.73
N GLY A 181 6.09 -3.73 -0.22
CA GLY A 181 4.79 -3.30 -0.75
C GLY A 181 3.72 -3.26 0.35
N LEU A 182 3.63 -4.30 1.18
CA LEU A 182 2.71 -4.33 2.33
C LEU A 182 2.99 -3.19 3.30
N LEU A 183 4.24 -3.06 3.74
CA LEU A 183 4.61 -2.04 4.72
C LEU A 183 4.36 -0.63 4.19
N ASN A 184 4.75 -0.35 2.94
CA ASN A 184 4.52 0.95 2.32
C ASN A 184 3.02 1.27 2.20
N ASN A 185 2.21 0.31 1.78
CA ASN A 185 0.76 0.49 1.67
C ASN A 185 0.11 0.75 3.05
N VAL A 186 0.51 0.01 4.08
CA VAL A 186 0.05 0.24 5.45
C VAL A 186 0.49 1.61 5.98
N MET A 187 1.72 2.01 5.70
CA MET A 187 2.23 3.34 6.12
C MET A 187 1.51 4.49 5.42
N ALA A 188 1.18 4.35 4.14
CA ALA A 188 0.38 5.32 3.39
C ALA A 188 -1.03 5.50 4.00
N HIS A 189 -1.63 4.41 4.49
CA HIS A 189 -2.95 4.40 5.13
C HIS A 189 -2.90 4.51 6.67
N LEU A 190 -1.76 4.86 7.24
CA LEU A 190 -1.61 4.85 8.70
C LEU A 190 -2.54 5.82 9.42
N GLY A 191 -2.94 6.93 8.76
CA GLY A 191 -3.72 8.01 9.36
C GLY A 191 -2.92 8.87 10.34
N TYR A 192 -1.64 8.59 10.49
CA TYR A 192 -0.66 9.32 11.28
C TYR A 192 0.57 9.59 10.43
N GLU A 193 1.15 10.76 10.57
CA GLU A 193 2.34 11.13 9.83
C GLU A 193 3.56 11.17 10.75
N PHE A 194 4.44 10.23 10.59
CA PHE A 194 5.66 10.12 11.39
C PHE A 194 6.91 10.63 10.67
N LEU A 195 6.83 10.84 9.36
CA LEU A 195 7.99 11.33 8.62
C LEU A 195 8.28 12.79 8.97
N PRO A 196 9.52 13.13 9.27
CA PRO A 196 9.90 14.48 9.66
C PRO A 196 9.86 15.45 8.48
N ARG A 197 9.61 16.75 8.76
CA ARG A 197 9.48 17.78 7.72
C ARG A 197 10.74 17.96 6.85
N TRP A 198 11.90 17.64 7.38
CA TRP A 198 13.17 17.78 6.66
C TRP A 198 13.29 16.86 5.45
N ILE A 199 12.50 15.77 5.35
CA ILE A 199 12.54 14.86 4.18
C ILE A 199 12.28 15.59 2.86
N LEU A 200 11.47 16.65 2.88
CA LEU A 200 11.21 17.48 1.68
C LEU A 200 12.45 18.24 1.18
N ARG A 201 13.47 18.39 2.02
CA ARG A 201 14.72 19.08 1.69
C ARG A 201 15.79 18.13 1.14
N VAL A 202 15.62 16.82 1.33
CA VAL A 202 16.57 15.81 0.85
C VAL A 202 16.17 15.34 -0.55
N PRO A 203 17.03 15.49 -1.57
CA PRO A 203 16.69 15.28 -2.97
C PRO A 203 16.00 13.93 -3.28
N VAL A 204 16.45 12.84 -2.64
CA VAL A 204 15.88 11.50 -2.86
C VAL A 204 14.61 11.30 -2.02
N LEU A 205 14.64 11.69 -0.73
CA LEU A 205 13.55 11.44 0.20
C LEU A 205 12.30 12.30 -0.08
N ARG A 206 12.48 13.46 -0.71
CA ARG A 206 11.36 14.35 -1.08
C ARG A 206 10.37 13.69 -2.04
N TRP A 207 10.76 12.62 -2.71
CA TRP A 207 9.91 11.88 -3.64
C TRP A 207 9.09 10.77 -2.97
N THR A 208 9.32 10.50 -1.69
CA THR A 208 8.60 9.45 -0.95
C THR A 208 7.11 9.79 -0.84
N ASN A 209 6.25 8.82 -1.10
CA ASN A 209 4.85 8.91 -0.71
C ASN A 209 4.75 8.89 0.82
N THR A 210 3.95 9.79 1.39
CA THR A 210 3.77 9.93 2.83
C THR A 210 2.32 9.62 3.23
N ALA A 211 2.08 9.34 4.50
CA ALA A 211 0.71 9.17 4.99
C ALA A 211 -0.16 10.40 4.71
N THR A 212 0.40 11.62 4.80
CA THR A 212 -0.29 12.88 4.46
C THR A 212 -0.64 12.95 2.97
N PHE A 213 0.30 12.54 2.08
CA PHE A 213 0.08 12.54 0.64
C PHE A 213 -1.11 11.67 0.26
N HIS A 214 -1.16 10.46 0.79
CA HIS A 214 -2.22 9.51 0.50
C HIS A 214 -3.54 9.83 1.23
N SER A 215 -3.49 10.38 2.44
CA SER A 215 -4.70 10.87 3.13
C SER A 215 -5.37 12.02 2.37
N LEU A 216 -4.60 12.92 1.75
CA LEU A 216 -5.14 13.95 0.87
C LEU A 216 -5.81 13.35 -0.37
N HIS A 217 -5.25 12.27 -0.92
CA HIS A 217 -5.88 11.51 -2.00
C HIS A 217 -7.26 10.98 -1.58
N HIS A 218 -7.39 10.32 -0.44
CA HIS A 218 -8.67 9.83 0.07
C HIS A 218 -9.70 10.91 0.34
N THR A 219 -9.26 12.05 0.86
CA THR A 219 -10.17 13.15 1.21
C THR A 219 -10.62 13.97 0.00
N ARG A 220 -9.80 14.08 -1.03
CA ARG A 220 -10.08 14.92 -2.22
C ARG A 220 -10.41 14.11 -3.47
N SER A 221 -10.03 12.85 -3.52
CA SER A 221 -10.24 11.90 -4.65
C SER A 221 -9.77 12.44 -6.02
N ARG A 222 -8.79 13.35 -6.03
CA ARG A 222 -8.23 13.96 -7.25
C ARG A 222 -6.73 14.10 -7.08
N GLY A 223 -5.95 13.38 -7.86
CA GLY A 223 -4.50 13.43 -7.78
C GLY A 223 -3.90 12.62 -6.63
N ASN A 224 -2.58 12.66 -6.50
CA ASN A 224 -1.79 11.88 -5.54
C ASN A 224 -2.01 10.37 -5.72
N PHE A 225 -1.85 9.87 -6.96
CA PHE A 225 -2.12 8.47 -7.32
C PHE A 225 -0.95 7.52 -7.04
N GLY A 226 0.25 8.03 -6.73
CA GLY A 226 1.46 7.23 -6.50
C GLY A 226 1.36 6.29 -5.30
N LEU A 227 2.06 5.13 -5.36
CA LEU A 227 2.13 4.14 -4.27
C LEU A 227 3.40 4.31 -3.42
N HIS A 228 4.57 4.20 -4.05
CA HIS A 228 5.86 4.30 -3.36
C HIS A 228 6.42 5.71 -3.40
N SER A 229 6.16 6.40 -4.50
CA SER A 229 6.69 7.73 -4.74
C SER A 229 5.62 8.69 -5.28
N ARG A 230 5.90 9.98 -5.13
CA ARG A 230 5.13 11.07 -5.76
C ARG A 230 5.71 11.47 -7.13
N LEU A 231 6.68 10.70 -7.65
CA LEU A 231 7.38 11.00 -8.90
C LEU A 231 6.43 11.08 -10.09
N TRP A 232 5.56 10.08 -10.23
CA TRP A 232 4.61 10.00 -11.34
C TRP A 232 3.58 11.11 -11.28
N ASP A 233 3.09 11.45 -10.08
CA ASP A 233 2.15 12.55 -9.91
C ASP A 233 2.75 13.89 -10.31
N ARG A 234 4.01 14.14 -9.98
CA ARG A 234 4.70 15.37 -10.42
C ARG A 234 4.98 15.37 -11.92
N LEU A 235 5.42 14.23 -12.46
CA LEU A 235 5.72 14.11 -13.89
C LEU A 235 4.47 14.33 -14.76
N PHE A 236 3.33 13.81 -14.32
CA PHE A 236 2.07 13.90 -15.06
C PHE A 236 1.12 15.00 -14.57
N GLY A 237 1.56 15.86 -13.65
CA GLY A 237 0.80 17.00 -13.18
C GLY A 237 -0.45 16.64 -12.37
N THR A 238 -0.44 15.50 -11.66
CA THR A 238 -1.55 15.00 -10.85
C THR A 238 -1.30 15.13 -9.35
N GLU A 239 -0.18 15.73 -8.93
CA GLU A 239 0.07 16.03 -7.53
C GLU A 239 -0.88 17.13 -7.05
N ILE A 240 -1.47 16.93 -5.88
CA ILE A 240 -2.32 17.94 -5.22
C ILE A 240 -1.44 19.15 -4.84
N PRO A 241 -1.72 20.37 -5.34
CA PRO A 241 -0.77 21.48 -5.31
C PRO A 241 -0.31 21.93 -3.91
N ASP A 242 -1.19 21.85 -2.91
CA ASP A 242 -0.91 22.28 -1.53
C ASP A 242 -0.40 21.14 -0.62
N TYR A 243 -0.03 19.98 -1.20
CA TYR A 243 0.44 18.84 -0.41
C TYR A 243 1.59 19.19 0.52
N GLU A 244 2.66 19.85 0.01
CA GLU A 244 3.84 20.18 0.83
C GLU A 244 3.49 21.13 1.96
N GLU A 245 2.58 22.08 1.74
CA GLU A 245 2.08 23.00 2.75
C GLU A 245 1.31 22.25 3.85
N VAL A 246 0.38 21.37 3.48
CA VAL A 246 -0.37 20.54 4.43
C VAL A 246 0.57 19.64 5.22
N PHE A 247 1.55 19.00 4.55
CA PHE A 247 2.56 18.18 5.20
C PHE A 247 3.39 18.93 6.22
N VAL A 248 3.74 20.19 5.96
CA VAL A 248 4.51 21.02 6.88
C VAL A 248 3.65 21.60 8.03
N ARG A 249 2.41 21.98 7.77
CA ARG A 249 1.49 22.56 8.80
C ARG A 249 1.02 21.56 9.85
N ARG A 250 1.00 20.26 9.55
CA ARG A 250 0.54 19.23 10.50
C ARG A 250 1.20 19.37 11.87
N GLY A 251 0.42 19.24 12.94
CA GLY A 251 0.89 19.37 14.32
C GLY A 251 1.09 20.81 14.80
N ALA A 252 1.04 21.84 13.94
CA ALA A 252 1.08 23.24 14.36
C ALA A 252 -0.25 23.68 14.99
N GLU A 253 -1.38 23.20 14.44
CA GLU A 253 -2.73 23.57 14.91
C GLU A 253 -3.08 22.93 16.26
N ALA A 254 -2.52 21.77 16.60
CA ALA A 254 -2.73 21.13 17.90
C ALA A 254 -2.03 21.86 19.06
N GLY A 255 -1.07 22.75 18.76
CA GLY A 255 -0.39 23.61 19.76
C GLY A 255 -1.08 24.94 20.00
N SER A 256 -1.90 25.43 19.05
CA SER A 256 -2.53 26.75 19.14
C SER A 256 -3.83 26.79 19.94
N THR A 257 -4.45 25.65 20.20
CA THR A 257 -5.70 25.56 20.99
C THR A 257 -5.48 25.44 22.50
N SER A 258 -4.22 25.44 22.98
CA SER A 258 -3.89 25.43 24.41
C SER A 258 -3.62 26.81 25.02
N GLY A 259 -3.86 27.87 24.29
CA GLY A 259 -3.64 29.22 24.77
C GLY A 259 -4.84 30.12 24.51
N THR A 260 -5.89 30.05 25.34
CA THR A 260 -6.69 31.16 25.87
C THR A 260 -7.92 30.62 26.60
N VAL A 261 -7.72 30.13 27.80
CA VAL A 261 -8.73 30.29 28.84
C VAL A 261 -8.19 31.44 29.73
N THR A 262 -8.51 32.65 29.41
CA THR A 262 -8.45 33.76 30.33
C THR A 262 -9.83 33.87 31.01
N LEU A 263 -9.81 33.88 32.31
CA LEU A 263 -10.84 33.99 33.34
C LEU A 263 -11.97 34.95 33.01
#